data_455c718482d4ca279800f080d5243fc0
#
_entry.id   455c718482d4ca279800f080d5243fc0
#
_cell.length_a   1.000
_cell.length_b   1.000
_cell.length_c   1.000
_cell.angle_alpha   90.00
_cell.angle_beta   90.00
_cell.angle_gamma   90.00
#
_symmetry.space_group_name_H-M   'P 1'
#
loop_
_entity.id
_entity.type
_entity.pdbx_description
1 polymer ?
#
loop_
_entity_poly.entity_id
_entity_poly.type
_entity_poly.pdbx_seq_one_letter_code
_entity_poly.pdbx_strand_id
1 'polypeptide(L)'
;VTPETVLADSSAGTRKALFAHVAGVAERCCGIEAKLVADRLAEREKLGTTAFGGGIAIPHARIDSPHGVCGIFVRLDRPIEFGAVDELPVDLIFALFSPADAGSDHLKALARVSRALRDAAFRAKLRGAGSSDALYALLSGVEARDAA
;
A
#
# COMPACT_ATOMS: atom_id res chain seq x y z
N VAL A 1 -0.66 8.33 -5.18
CA VAL A 1 -1.85 7.55 -5.56
C VAL A 1 -2.69 8.30 -6.58
N THR A 2 -3.49 7.56 -7.33
CA THR A 2 -4.47 8.08 -8.28
C THR A 2 -5.82 7.44 -7.95
N PRO A 3 -6.94 7.94 -8.50
CA PRO A 3 -8.23 7.28 -8.24
C PRO A 3 -8.26 5.80 -8.61
N GLU A 4 -7.50 5.39 -9.62
CA GLU A 4 -7.45 4.00 -10.10
C GLU A 4 -6.60 3.10 -9.19
N THR A 5 -5.71 3.66 -8.36
CA THR A 5 -4.84 2.90 -7.47
C THR A 5 -5.34 2.88 -6.02
N VAL A 6 -6.56 3.35 -5.78
CA VAL A 6 -7.20 3.31 -4.46
C VAL A 6 -8.39 2.34 -4.55
N LEU A 7 -8.31 1.24 -3.80
CA LEU A 7 -9.27 0.14 -3.88
C LEU A 7 -10.03 0.01 -2.55
N ALA A 8 -11.35 0.13 -2.61
CA ALA A 8 -12.22 -0.09 -1.47
C ALA A 8 -12.80 -1.51 -1.54
N ASP A 9 -12.99 -2.11 -0.38
CA ASP A 9 -13.75 -3.36 -0.21
C ASP A 9 -13.23 -4.54 -1.05
N SER A 10 -11.90 -4.66 -1.14
CA SER A 10 -11.27 -5.81 -1.78
C SER A 10 -11.56 -7.09 -0.99
N SER A 11 -11.86 -8.17 -1.71
CA SER A 11 -12.19 -9.47 -1.12
C SER A 11 -11.01 -10.44 -1.05
N ALA A 12 -9.77 -9.98 -1.29
CA ALA A 12 -8.59 -10.83 -1.16
C ALA A 12 -8.54 -11.44 0.24
N GLY A 13 -8.50 -12.76 0.32
CA GLY A 13 -8.61 -13.48 1.59
C GLY A 13 -7.29 -13.96 2.17
N THR A 14 -6.18 -13.83 1.43
CA THR A 14 -4.84 -14.22 1.86
C THR A 14 -3.83 -13.18 1.42
N ARG A 15 -2.66 -13.21 2.05
CA ARG A 15 -1.54 -12.34 1.64
C ARG A 15 -1.14 -12.58 0.18
N LYS A 16 -1.12 -13.84 -0.25
CA LYS A 16 -0.80 -14.20 -1.64
C LYS A 16 -1.82 -13.62 -2.62
N ALA A 17 -3.12 -13.76 -2.31
CA ALA A 17 -4.19 -13.20 -3.14
C ALA A 17 -4.13 -11.68 -3.18
N LEU A 18 -3.81 -11.04 -2.05
CA LEU A 18 -3.63 -9.60 -1.97
C LEU A 18 -2.48 -9.13 -2.87
N PHE A 19 -1.34 -9.80 -2.80
CA PHE A 19 -0.19 -9.44 -3.64
C PHE A 19 -0.49 -9.62 -5.13
N ALA A 20 -1.24 -10.66 -5.50
CA ALA A 20 -1.69 -10.86 -6.88
C ALA A 20 -2.61 -9.72 -7.34
N HIS A 21 -3.52 -9.28 -6.47
CA HIS A 21 -4.42 -8.15 -6.77
C HIS A 21 -3.64 -6.85 -6.96
N VAL A 22 -2.73 -6.55 -6.04
CA VAL A 22 -1.85 -5.38 -6.13
C VAL A 22 -1.01 -5.44 -7.41
N ALA A 23 -0.47 -6.60 -7.74
CA ALA A 23 0.33 -6.79 -8.95
C ALA A 23 -0.48 -6.48 -10.22
N GLY A 24 -1.72 -6.92 -10.28
CA GLY A 24 -2.62 -6.62 -11.40
C GLY A 24 -2.89 -5.12 -11.56
N VAL A 25 -3.11 -4.42 -10.45
CA VAL A 25 -3.31 -2.97 -10.45
C VAL A 25 -2.03 -2.25 -10.88
N ALA A 26 -0.87 -2.68 -10.38
CA ALA A 26 0.42 -2.11 -10.76
C ALA A 26 0.67 -2.24 -12.27
N GLU A 27 0.30 -3.37 -12.85
CA GLU A 27 0.45 -3.59 -14.29
C GLU A 27 -0.45 -2.64 -15.09
N ARG A 28 -1.72 -2.53 -14.72
CA ARG A 28 -2.67 -1.66 -15.43
C ARG A 28 -2.40 -0.18 -15.26
N CYS A 29 -2.00 0.23 -14.06
CA CYS A 29 -1.96 1.65 -13.68
C CYS A 29 -0.54 2.22 -13.64
N CYS A 30 0.46 1.39 -13.42
CA CYS A 30 1.85 1.85 -13.22
C CYS A 30 2.82 1.31 -14.29
N GLY A 31 2.36 0.43 -15.17
CA GLY A 31 3.18 -0.11 -16.24
C GLY A 31 4.28 -1.07 -15.77
N ILE A 32 4.06 -1.76 -14.66
CA ILE A 32 5.01 -2.73 -14.10
C ILE A 32 4.47 -4.13 -14.32
N GLU A 33 5.29 -5.06 -14.81
CA GLU A 33 4.88 -6.44 -15.02
C GLU A 33 4.36 -7.08 -13.73
N ALA A 34 3.14 -7.66 -13.77
CA ALA A 34 2.47 -8.20 -12.59
C ALA A 34 3.29 -9.28 -11.90
N LYS A 35 3.88 -10.21 -12.66
CA LYS A 35 4.69 -11.28 -12.07
C LYS A 35 5.88 -10.73 -11.29
N LEU A 36 6.54 -9.71 -11.82
CA LEU A 36 7.67 -9.06 -11.15
C LEU A 36 7.23 -8.43 -9.82
N VAL A 37 6.09 -7.74 -9.81
CA VAL A 37 5.54 -7.12 -8.59
C VAL A 37 5.27 -8.19 -7.54
N ALA A 38 4.54 -9.24 -7.90
CA ALA A 38 4.19 -10.31 -6.97
C ALA A 38 5.44 -10.99 -6.39
N ASP A 39 6.44 -11.29 -7.22
CA ASP A 39 7.68 -11.93 -6.80
C ASP A 39 8.48 -11.03 -5.85
N ARG A 40 8.60 -9.74 -6.18
CA ARG A 40 9.35 -8.79 -5.33
C ARG A 40 8.68 -8.53 -4.00
N LEU A 41 7.36 -8.46 -3.96
CA LEU A 41 6.63 -8.31 -2.71
C LEU A 41 6.82 -9.55 -1.82
N ALA A 42 6.73 -10.74 -2.39
CA ALA A 42 6.95 -11.99 -1.65
C ALA A 42 8.37 -12.08 -1.10
N GLU A 43 9.38 -11.73 -1.90
CA GLU A 43 10.78 -11.69 -1.45
C GLU A 43 10.97 -10.73 -0.29
N ARG A 44 10.38 -9.53 -0.37
CA ARG A 44 10.51 -8.53 0.70
C ARG A 44 9.89 -9.01 2.01
N GLU A 45 8.73 -9.66 1.97
CA GLU A 45 8.07 -10.18 3.18
C GLU A 45 8.88 -11.31 3.84
N LYS A 46 9.65 -12.08 3.09
CA LYS A 46 10.54 -13.10 3.64
C LYS A 46 11.65 -12.53 4.51
N LEU A 47 12.05 -11.28 4.26
CA LEU A 47 13.08 -10.60 5.06
C LEU A 47 12.54 -10.09 6.40
N GLY A 48 11.24 -10.01 6.54
CA GLY A 48 10.56 -9.52 7.73
C GLY A 48 9.25 -8.85 7.34
N THR A 49 8.28 -8.90 8.25
CA THR A 49 6.95 -8.37 7.94
C THR A 49 6.94 -6.86 7.75
N THR A 50 6.13 -6.39 6.81
CA THR A 50 5.84 -4.98 6.62
C THR A 50 4.57 -4.54 7.37
N ALA A 51 3.98 -5.44 8.15
CA ALA A 51 2.81 -5.16 9.00
C ALA A 51 3.28 -4.85 10.43
N PHE A 52 3.25 -3.57 10.79
CA PHE A 52 3.81 -3.11 12.08
C PHE A 52 2.84 -3.22 13.25
N GLY A 53 1.55 -3.29 12.96
CA GLY A 53 0.51 -3.26 13.98
C GLY A 53 -0.60 -2.28 13.59
N GLY A 54 -1.69 -2.27 14.36
CA GLY A 54 -2.84 -1.41 14.08
C GLY A 54 -3.64 -1.82 12.86
N GLY A 55 -3.42 -3.01 12.33
CA GLY A 55 -4.12 -3.50 11.15
C GLY A 55 -3.59 -2.96 9.84
N ILE A 56 -2.38 -2.40 9.80
CA ILE A 56 -1.78 -1.83 8.60
C ILE A 56 -0.56 -2.63 8.12
N ALA A 57 -0.34 -2.63 6.81
CA ALA A 57 0.87 -3.15 6.19
C ALA A 57 1.33 -2.20 5.08
N ILE A 58 2.64 -2.07 4.91
CA ILE A 58 3.23 -1.23 3.86
C ILE A 58 4.22 -2.08 3.06
N PRO A 59 3.72 -3.05 2.25
CA PRO A 59 4.60 -3.80 1.38
C PRO A 59 5.24 -2.87 0.34
N HIS A 60 6.54 -3.02 0.14
CA HIS A 60 7.26 -2.12 -0.75
C HIS A 60 8.42 -2.83 -1.43
N ALA A 61 8.78 -2.36 -2.60
CA ALA A 61 9.88 -2.92 -3.37
C ALA A 61 10.50 -1.86 -4.30
N ARG A 62 11.77 -2.05 -4.63
CA ARG A 62 12.44 -1.28 -5.67
C ARG A 62 12.16 -1.95 -7.00
N ILE A 63 11.37 -1.29 -7.84
CA ILE A 63 11.01 -1.78 -9.17
C ILE A 63 10.92 -0.58 -10.10
N ASP A 64 11.56 -0.67 -11.26
CA ASP A 64 11.50 0.40 -12.25
C ASP A 64 10.11 0.53 -12.85
N SER A 65 9.65 1.77 -12.96
CA SER A 65 8.35 2.11 -13.51
C SER A 65 8.50 3.33 -14.42
N PRO A 66 7.78 3.39 -15.56
CA PRO A 66 7.84 4.56 -16.43
C PRO A 66 7.34 5.85 -15.76
N HIS A 67 6.61 5.74 -14.67
CA HIS A 67 6.01 6.87 -13.97
C HIS A 67 6.68 7.20 -12.62
N GLY A 68 7.83 6.60 -12.34
CA GLY A 68 8.53 6.84 -11.07
C GLY A 68 7.91 6.07 -9.91
N VAL A 69 7.68 6.75 -8.79
CA VAL A 69 7.11 6.12 -7.59
C VAL A 69 5.63 5.80 -7.81
N CYS A 70 5.24 4.57 -7.51
CA CYS A 70 3.86 4.11 -7.66
C CYS A 70 3.32 3.67 -6.29
N GLY A 71 2.18 4.23 -5.88
CA GLY A 71 1.50 3.86 -4.65
C GLY A 71 0.13 3.27 -4.93
N ILE A 72 -0.17 2.15 -4.27
CA ILE A 72 -1.47 1.47 -4.40
C ILE A 72 -2.01 1.24 -3.00
N PHE A 73 -3.22 1.74 -2.73
CA PHE A 73 -3.89 1.54 -1.44
C PHE A 73 -5.03 0.55 -1.60
N VAL A 74 -5.10 -0.40 -0.66
CA VAL A 74 -6.17 -1.40 -0.62
C VAL A 74 -6.79 -1.43 0.77
N ARG A 75 -8.11 -1.28 0.84
CA ARG A 75 -8.88 -1.57 2.04
C ARG A 75 -9.59 -2.90 1.81
N LEU A 76 -9.33 -3.89 2.68
CA LEU A 76 -9.96 -5.18 2.60
C LEU A 76 -11.34 -5.14 3.27
N ASP A 77 -12.29 -5.91 2.73
CA ASP A 77 -13.61 -6.07 3.35
C ASP A 77 -13.52 -6.88 4.65
N ARG A 78 -12.53 -7.77 4.76
CA ARG A 78 -12.23 -8.53 5.97
C ARG A 78 -10.73 -8.52 6.23
N PRO A 79 -10.30 -8.32 7.49
CA PRO A 79 -8.88 -8.42 7.81
C PRO A 79 -8.32 -9.80 7.51
N ILE A 80 -7.05 -9.83 7.10
CA ILE A 80 -6.36 -11.09 6.78
C ILE A 80 -5.16 -11.29 7.67
N GLU A 81 -4.76 -12.54 7.87
CA GLU A 81 -3.53 -12.90 8.55
C GLU A 81 -2.34 -12.48 7.70
N PHE A 82 -1.45 -11.66 8.26
CA PHE A 82 -0.30 -11.12 7.53
C PHE A 82 1.03 -11.44 8.20
N GLY A 83 1.01 -11.97 9.42
CA GLY A 83 2.22 -12.17 10.21
C GLY A 83 2.69 -10.87 10.86
N ALA A 84 1.76 -10.00 11.24
CA ALA A 84 2.08 -8.69 11.81
C ALA A 84 2.83 -8.80 13.14
N VAL A 85 3.60 -7.77 13.47
CA VAL A 85 4.39 -7.71 14.71
C VAL A 85 3.50 -7.85 15.95
N ASP A 86 2.29 -7.26 15.93
CA ASP A 86 1.33 -7.33 17.03
C ASP A 86 0.38 -8.54 16.95
N GLU A 87 0.60 -9.42 15.98
CA GLU A 87 -0.21 -10.62 15.72
C GLU A 87 -1.68 -10.33 15.34
N LEU A 88 -2.05 -9.07 15.12
CA LEU A 88 -3.39 -8.70 14.69
C LEU A 88 -3.53 -8.82 13.18
N PRO A 89 -4.74 -9.14 12.67
CA PRO A 89 -4.97 -9.18 11.24
C PRO A 89 -4.91 -7.78 10.60
N VAL A 90 -4.70 -7.75 9.29
CA VAL A 90 -4.47 -6.53 8.52
C VAL A 90 -5.63 -6.28 7.56
N ASP A 91 -6.11 -5.03 7.52
CA ASP A 91 -7.19 -4.62 6.60
C ASP A 91 -6.83 -3.39 5.75
N LEU A 92 -5.77 -2.66 6.12
CA LEU A 92 -5.33 -1.47 5.37
C LEU A 92 -3.92 -1.72 4.84
N ILE A 93 -3.77 -1.67 3.53
CA ILE A 93 -2.50 -1.95 2.87
C ILE A 93 -2.11 -0.79 1.95
N PHE A 94 -0.90 -0.29 2.10
CA PHE A 94 -0.32 0.67 1.18
C PHE A 94 0.92 0.06 0.54
N ALA A 95 0.80 -0.33 -0.73
CA ALA A 95 1.92 -0.89 -1.48
C ALA A 95 2.67 0.24 -2.19
N LEU A 96 4.00 0.23 -2.12
CA LEU A 96 4.85 1.28 -2.67
C LEU A 96 5.96 0.66 -3.53
N PHE A 97 6.07 1.16 -4.76
CA PHE A 97 7.11 0.74 -5.70
C PHE A 97 7.88 1.96 -6.17
N SER A 98 9.20 1.86 -6.18
CA SER A 98 10.08 2.98 -6.57
C SER A 98 11.20 2.47 -7.46
N PRO A 99 11.62 3.25 -8.48
CA PRO A 99 12.79 2.89 -9.29
C PRO A 99 14.03 2.72 -8.43
N ALA A 100 14.97 1.88 -8.87
CA ALA A 100 16.21 1.64 -8.16
C ALA A 100 17.04 2.92 -7.99
N ASP A 101 16.91 3.88 -8.91
CA ASP A 101 17.64 5.15 -8.91
C ASP A 101 16.88 6.30 -8.23
N ALA A 102 15.74 6.03 -7.62
CA ALA A 102 14.93 7.06 -6.95
C ALA A 102 15.65 7.68 -5.73
N GLY A 103 16.70 7.03 -5.22
CA GLY A 103 17.50 7.56 -4.11
C GLY A 103 16.66 7.81 -2.85
N SER A 104 16.73 9.03 -2.31
CA SER A 104 15.99 9.40 -1.11
C SER A 104 14.49 9.53 -1.31
N ASP A 105 13.98 9.60 -2.53
CA ASP A 105 12.53 9.72 -2.80
C ASP A 105 11.76 8.51 -2.29
N HIS A 106 12.34 7.31 -2.40
CA HIS A 106 11.74 6.10 -1.86
C HIS A 106 11.58 6.18 -0.34
N LEU A 107 12.64 6.59 0.36
CA LEU A 107 12.63 6.73 1.83
C LEU A 107 11.66 7.82 2.28
N LYS A 108 11.60 8.93 1.56
CA LYS A 108 10.66 10.02 1.86
C LYS A 108 9.22 9.57 1.69
N ALA A 109 8.91 8.85 0.61
CA ALA A 109 7.57 8.32 0.38
C ALA A 109 7.16 7.33 1.47
N LEU A 110 8.05 6.39 1.83
CA LEU A 110 7.80 5.45 2.93
C LEU A 110 7.56 6.16 4.25
N ALA A 111 8.36 7.19 4.55
CA ALA A 111 8.23 7.95 5.79
C ALA A 111 6.88 8.68 5.87
N ARG A 112 6.42 9.28 4.79
CA ARG A 112 5.11 9.96 4.73
C ARG A 112 3.97 9.00 4.99
N VAL A 113 3.95 7.90 4.26
CA VAL A 113 2.90 6.89 4.36
C VAL A 113 2.90 6.28 5.76
N SER A 114 4.06 5.89 6.26
CA SER A 114 4.20 5.29 7.58
C SER A 114 3.70 6.24 8.67
N ARG A 115 4.06 7.52 8.59
CA ARG A 115 3.65 8.53 9.57
C ARG A 115 2.13 8.71 9.58
N ALA A 116 1.52 8.82 8.40
CA ALA A 116 0.08 8.97 8.27
C ALA A 116 -0.67 7.76 8.82
N LEU A 117 -0.23 6.55 8.48
CA LEU A 117 -0.91 5.32 8.86
C LEU A 117 -0.69 4.93 10.33
N ARG A 118 0.28 5.52 11.01
CA ARG A 118 0.46 5.36 12.46
C ARG A 118 -0.55 6.16 13.28
N ASP A 119 -1.16 7.16 12.70
CA ASP A 119 -2.18 7.96 13.37
C ASP A 119 -3.49 7.17 13.44
N ALA A 120 -3.91 6.82 14.67
CA ALA A 120 -5.12 6.04 14.89
C ALA A 120 -6.37 6.74 14.39
N ALA A 121 -6.44 8.07 14.50
CA ALA A 121 -7.58 8.84 14.00
C ALA A 121 -7.66 8.78 12.48
N PHE A 122 -6.53 8.83 11.80
CA PHE A 122 -6.49 8.72 10.35
C PHE A 122 -6.90 7.32 9.88
N ARG A 123 -6.42 6.26 10.56
CA ARG A 123 -6.85 4.89 10.28
C ARG A 123 -8.37 4.73 10.42
N ALA A 124 -8.94 5.33 11.48
CA ALA A 124 -10.38 5.29 11.68
C ALA A 124 -11.14 5.95 10.53
N LYS A 125 -10.65 7.08 10.03
CA LYS A 125 -11.24 7.74 8.87
C LYS A 125 -11.17 6.88 7.63
N LEU A 126 -10.04 6.22 7.38
CA LEU A 126 -9.90 5.31 6.24
C LEU A 126 -10.88 4.13 6.33
N ARG A 127 -11.02 3.55 7.53
CA ARG A 127 -11.96 2.44 7.74
C ARG A 127 -13.41 2.86 7.60
N GLY A 128 -13.73 4.11 7.97
CA GLY A 128 -15.08 4.64 7.89
C GLY A 128 -15.47 5.23 6.54
N ALA A 129 -14.52 5.38 5.61
CA ALA A 129 -14.81 5.95 4.30
C ALA A 129 -15.80 5.10 3.51
N GLY A 130 -16.85 5.71 2.97
CA GLY A 130 -17.94 5.00 2.31
C GLY A 130 -17.69 4.60 0.86
N SER A 131 -16.58 5.04 0.27
CA SER A 131 -16.28 4.79 -1.16
C SER A 131 -14.80 4.90 -1.44
N SER A 132 -14.37 4.43 -2.61
CA SER A 132 -12.99 4.63 -3.07
C SER A 132 -12.68 6.11 -3.30
N ASP A 133 -13.65 6.91 -3.72
CA ASP A 133 -13.46 8.36 -3.87
C ASP A 133 -13.18 9.04 -2.53
N ALA A 134 -13.88 8.64 -1.47
CA ALA A 134 -13.64 9.15 -0.12
C ALA A 134 -12.24 8.74 0.39
N LEU A 135 -11.83 7.51 0.14
CA LEU A 135 -10.49 7.03 0.47
C LEU A 135 -9.42 7.84 -0.27
N TYR A 136 -9.63 8.04 -1.57
CA TYR A 136 -8.70 8.82 -2.39
C TYR A 136 -8.54 10.23 -1.87
N ALA A 137 -9.64 10.88 -1.49
CA ALA A 137 -9.61 12.24 -0.95
C ALA A 137 -8.77 12.31 0.34
N LEU A 138 -8.92 11.33 1.25
CA LEU A 138 -8.13 11.27 2.48
C LEU A 138 -6.64 11.10 2.19
N LEU A 139 -6.29 10.19 1.29
CA LEU A 139 -4.89 9.90 0.94
C LEU A 139 -4.24 11.07 0.20
N SER A 140 -4.97 11.72 -0.71
CA SER A 140 -4.50 12.91 -1.42
C SER A 140 -4.24 14.07 -0.47
N GLY A 141 -5.05 14.20 0.59
CA GLY A 141 -4.85 15.20 1.62
C GLY A 141 -3.51 15.04 2.35
N VAL A 142 -3.06 13.82 2.56
CA VAL A 142 -1.74 13.54 3.15
C VAL A 142 -0.63 14.05 2.23
N GLU A 143 -0.69 13.72 0.94
CA GLU A 143 0.30 14.17 -0.04
C GLU A 143 0.36 15.69 -0.12
N ALA A 144 -0.78 16.35 -0.15
CA ALA A 144 -0.86 17.81 -0.22
C ALA A 144 -0.25 18.49 1.02
N ARG A 145 -0.51 17.94 2.22
CA ARG A 145 0.05 18.49 3.46
C ARG A 145 1.57 18.36 3.51
N ASP A 146 2.09 17.23 3.04
CA ASP A 146 3.53 16.99 3.04
C ASP A 146 4.26 17.80 1.96
N ALA A 147 3.56 18.21 0.89
CA ALA A 147 4.11 19.07 -0.16
C ALA A 147 4.14 20.55 0.25
N ALA A 148 3.33 20.93 1.22
CA ALA A 148 3.31 22.29 1.77
C ALA A 148 4.39 22.46 2.83
#